data_d20f9602750c6dc7acdcc7e45f47b295
#
_entry.id   d20f9602750c6dc7acdcc7e45f47b295
#
_cell.length_a   1.000
_cell.length_b   1.000
_cell.length_c   1.000
_cell.angle_alpha   90.00
_cell.angle_beta   90.00
_cell.angle_gamma   90.00
#
_symmetry.space_group_name_H-M   'P 1'
#
loop_
_entity.id
_entity.type
_entity.pdbx_description
1 polymer ?
#
loop_
_entity_poly.entity_id
_entity_poly.type
_entity_poly.pdbx_seq_one_letter_code
_entity_poly.pdbx_strand_id
1 'polypeptide(L)'
;MQKQLLSNPFVRSPTLDTVLMIEKTIDKYSGDYNRTELWKKLPKKVMWQTYLVVLDYLQDINKIAIDKMGKIAYIWNPSLAKKLAGRKEIKA
;
A
#
# COMPACT_ATOMS: atom_id res chain seq x y z
N MET A 1 15.51 -3.93 -8.18
CA MET A 1 14.99 -4.31 -7.23
C MET A 1 14.83 -3.47 -6.08
N GLN A 2 13.74 -3.49 -5.61
CA GLN A 2 13.40 -2.71 -4.54
C GLN A 2 14.10 -3.01 -3.31
N LYS A 3 14.92 -3.98 -3.33
CA LYS A 3 15.70 -4.26 -2.20
C LYS A 3 16.59 -3.14 -1.81
N GLN A 4 16.93 -2.30 -2.76
CA GLN A 4 17.74 -1.16 -2.47
C GLN A 4 17.09 -0.24 -1.49
N LEU A 5 15.79 -0.03 -1.62
CA LEU A 5 15.07 0.80 -0.69
C LEU A 5 15.11 0.26 0.70
N LEU A 6 14.89 -1.02 0.83
CA LEU A 6 14.83 -1.65 2.14
C LEU A 6 16.19 -1.73 2.81
N SER A 7 17.24 -1.68 2.04
CA SER A 7 18.57 -1.75 2.63
C SER A 7 19.19 -0.39 2.86
N ASN A 8 18.48 0.68 2.55
CA ASN A 8 18.98 2.02 2.78
C ASN A 8 19.07 2.26 4.28
N PRO A 9 20.23 2.66 4.83
CA PRO A 9 20.37 2.83 6.26
C PRO A 9 19.51 3.94 6.85
N PHE A 10 19.00 4.83 6.02
CA PHE A 10 18.17 5.92 6.51
C PHE A 10 16.69 5.59 6.45
N VAL A 11 16.34 4.41 5.96
CA VAL A 11 14.95 4.00 5.87
C VAL A 11 14.78 2.70 6.60
N ARG A 12 13.96 2.69 7.64
CA ARG A 12 13.71 1.47 8.38
C ARG A 12 12.77 0.58 7.62
N SER A 13 13.00 -0.72 7.70
CA SER A 13 12.06 -1.68 7.16
C SER A 13 10.77 -1.58 7.93
N PRO A 14 9.63 -1.44 7.27
CA PRO A 14 8.35 -1.40 7.99
C PRO A 14 8.04 -2.76 8.58
N THR A 15 7.37 -2.75 9.73
CA THR A 15 6.88 -3.99 10.32
C THR A 15 5.59 -4.36 9.62
N LEU A 16 5.20 -5.62 9.74
CA LEU A 16 3.95 -6.07 9.17
C LEU A 16 2.78 -5.30 9.74
N ASP A 17 2.80 -5.03 11.04
CA ASP A 17 1.73 -4.27 11.68
C ASP A 17 1.59 -2.89 11.06
N THR A 18 2.70 -2.24 10.78
CA THR A 18 2.68 -0.92 10.17
C THR A 18 2.11 -0.99 8.76
N VAL A 19 2.51 -1.98 7.99
CA VAL A 19 1.99 -2.16 6.63
C VAL A 19 0.48 -2.37 6.66
N LEU A 20 0.01 -3.25 7.54
CA LEU A 20 -1.42 -3.54 7.63
C LEU A 20 -2.21 -2.33 8.11
N MET A 21 -1.66 -1.56 9.03
CA MET A 21 -2.32 -0.37 9.54
C MET A 21 -2.48 0.66 8.42
N ILE A 22 -1.44 0.87 7.63
CA ILE A 22 -1.49 1.81 6.53
C ILE A 22 -2.48 1.33 5.47
N GLU A 23 -2.45 0.04 5.18
CA GLU A 23 -3.35 -0.53 4.19
C GLU A 23 -4.81 -0.34 4.61
N LYS A 24 -5.12 -0.59 5.86
CA LYS A 24 -6.46 -0.41 6.37
C LYS A 24 -6.91 1.04 6.32
N THR A 25 -6.01 1.96 6.60
CA THR A 25 -6.32 3.38 6.56
C THR A 25 -6.62 3.81 5.12
N ILE A 26 -5.87 3.31 4.17
CA ILE A 26 -6.10 3.62 2.77
C ILE A 26 -7.47 3.09 2.34
N ASP A 27 -7.82 1.88 2.76
CA ASP A 27 -9.10 1.30 2.42
C ASP A 27 -10.25 2.14 2.99
N LYS A 28 -10.10 2.58 4.23
CA LYS A 28 -11.12 3.36 4.90
C LYS A 28 -11.38 4.69 4.20
N TYR A 29 -10.34 5.34 3.72
CA TYR A 29 -10.46 6.66 3.09
C TYR A 29 -10.18 6.61 1.58
N SER A 30 -10.46 5.49 0.97
CA SER A 30 -10.13 5.27 -0.43
C SER A 30 -10.63 6.40 -1.32
N GLY A 31 -9.73 7.01 -2.07
CA GLY A 31 -10.08 8.08 -2.99
C GLY A 31 -10.24 9.45 -2.38
N ASP A 32 -10.15 9.57 -1.06
CA ASP A 32 -10.41 10.84 -0.40
C ASP A 32 -9.20 11.74 -0.23
N TYR A 33 -8.03 11.17 -0.04
CA TYR A 33 -6.86 11.95 0.34
C TYR A 33 -5.65 11.66 -0.51
N ASN A 34 -4.77 12.65 -0.64
CA ASN A 34 -3.48 12.44 -1.28
C ASN A 34 -2.50 11.87 -0.24
N ARG A 35 -1.26 11.63 -0.65
CA ARG A 35 -0.27 11.00 0.21
C ARG A 35 -0.06 11.73 1.52
N THR A 36 0.10 13.05 1.45
CA THR A 36 0.37 13.83 2.64
C THR A 36 -0.83 13.87 3.57
N GLU A 37 -2.00 14.04 3.00
CA GLU A 37 -3.23 14.10 3.79
C GLU A 37 -3.51 12.78 4.48
N LEU A 38 -3.33 11.68 3.76
CA LEU A 38 -3.56 10.37 4.32
C LEU A 38 -2.58 10.06 5.43
N TRP A 39 -1.33 10.47 5.27
CA TRP A 39 -0.31 10.28 6.28
C TRP A 39 -0.73 10.90 7.60
N LYS A 40 -1.36 12.07 7.53
CA LYS A 40 -1.83 12.76 8.73
C LYS A 40 -3.03 12.07 9.37
N LYS A 41 -3.70 11.19 8.62
CA LYS A 41 -4.86 10.47 9.14
C LYS A 41 -4.51 9.13 9.75
N LEU A 42 -3.26 8.73 9.69
CA LEU A 42 -2.88 7.42 10.23
C LEU A 42 -3.10 7.41 11.75
N PRO A 43 -3.62 6.30 12.29
CA PRO A 43 -3.88 6.21 13.72
C PRO A 43 -2.62 6.19 14.57
N LYS A 44 -1.48 5.84 13.96
CA LYS A 44 -0.21 5.88 14.66
C LYS A 44 0.77 6.63 13.80
N LYS A 45 1.71 7.31 14.44
CA LYS A 45 2.71 8.05 13.71
C LYS A 45 3.69 7.11 13.03
N VAL A 46 3.99 7.41 11.77
CA VAL A 46 4.93 6.65 10.99
C VAL A 46 5.87 7.65 10.32
N MET A 47 7.16 7.36 10.29
CA MET A 47 8.10 8.24 9.62
C MET A 47 7.72 8.35 8.16
N TRP A 48 7.86 9.55 7.62
CA TRP A 48 7.48 9.81 6.24
C TRP A 48 8.15 8.86 5.26
N GLN A 49 9.43 8.62 5.43
CA GLN A 49 10.16 7.72 4.53
C GLN A 49 9.66 6.29 4.62
N THR A 50 9.35 5.82 5.81
CA THR A 50 8.81 4.48 5.99
C THR A 50 7.44 4.36 5.31
N TYR A 51 6.63 5.40 5.48
CA TYR A 51 5.31 5.44 4.86
C TYR A 51 5.43 5.37 3.32
N LEU A 52 6.38 6.10 2.74
CA LEU A 52 6.57 6.06 1.30
C LEU A 52 6.99 4.69 0.80
N VAL A 53 7.81 3.99 1.58
CA VAL A 53 8.21 2.63 1.23
C VAL A 53 6.99 1.72 1.20
N VAL A 54 6.11 1.87 2.17
CA VAL A 54 4.89 1.05 2.22
C VAL A 54 3.98 1.36 1.03
N LEU A 55 3.82 2.64 0.69
CA LEU A 55 2.99 3.01 -0.45
C LEU A 55 3.54 2.42 -1.74
N ASP A 56 4.86 2.48 -1.89
CA ASP A 56 5.51 1.96 -3.06
C ASP A 56 5.26 0.46 -3.19
N TYR A 57 5.41 -0.25 -2.08
CA TYR A 57 5.16 -1.67 -2.04
C TYR A 57 3.70 -1.99 -2.41
N LEU A 58 2.75 -1.26 -1.81
CA LEU A 58 1.34 -1.52 -2.08
C LEU A 58 0.97 -1.22 -3.53
N GLN A 59 1.61 -0.25 -4.15
CA GLN A 59 1.40 0.02 -5.56
C GLN A 59 1.96 -1.12 -6.40
N ASP A 60 3.14 -1.59 -6.05
CA ASP A 60 3.79 -2.66 -6.79
C ASP A 60 2.97 -3.94 -6.82
N ILE A 61 2.28 -4.24 -5.73
CA ILE A 61 1.46 -5.44 -5.68
C ILE A 61 0.01 -5.17 -6.06
N ASN A 62 -0.24 -3.99 -6.61
CA ASN A 62 -1.56 -3.61 -7.12
C ASN A 62 -2.68 -3.60 -6.11
N LYS A 63 -2.36 -3.22 -4.90
CA LYS A 63 -3.38 -3.05 -3.88
C LYS A 63 -3.92 -1.63 -3.84
N ILE A 64 -3.12 -0.67 -4.26
CA ILE A 64 -3.55 0.72 -4.31
C ILE A 64 -3.18 1.34 -5.65
N ALA A 65 -3.84 2.42 -5.98
CA ALA A 65 -3.51 3.22 -7.15
C ALA A 65 -3.58 4.69 -6.74
N ILE A 66 -2.79 5.51 -7.43
CA ILE A 66 -2.79 6.95 -7.19
C ILE A 66 -3.30 7.58 -8.47
N ASP A 67 -4.36 8.38 -8.37
CA ASP A 67 -4.98 8.94 -9.56
C ASP A 67 -4.28 10.22 -10.01
N LYS A 68 -4.80 10.86 -11.04
CA LYS A 68 -4.22 12.07 -11.59
C LYS A 68 -4.15 13.19 -10.59
N MET A 69 -5.06 13.22 -9.66
CA MET A 69 -5.10 14.26 -8.65
C MET A 69 -4.20 13.95 -7.48
N GLY A 70 -3.55 12.81 -7.51
CA GLY A 70 -2.69 12.37 -6.42
C GLY A 70 -3.43 11.69 -5.29
N LYS A 71 -4.70 11.41 -5.45
CA LYS A 71 -5.47 10.74 -4.40
C LYS A 71 -5.18 9.24 -4.43
N ILE A 72 -5.12 8.66 -3.24
CA ILE A 72 -4.81 7.23 -3.12
C ILE A 72 -6.09 6.45 -2.97
N ALA A 73 -6.28 5.47 -3.83
CA ALA A 73 -7.46 4.62 -3.81
C ALA A 73 -7.05 3.17 -3.54
N TYR A 74 -7.88 2.47 -2.79
CA TYR A 74 -7.64 1.06 -2.50
C TYR A 74 -8.34 0.26 -3.58
N ILE A 75 -7.57 -0.46 -4.37
CA ILE A 75 -8.13 -1.15 -5.52
C ILE A 75 -8.11 -2.68 -5.39
N TRP A 76 -7.60 -3.20 -4.27
CA TRP A 76 -7.56 -4.64 -4.07
C TRP A 76 -8.97 -5.17 -3.91
N ASN A 77 -9.31 -6.15 -4.75
CA ASN A 77 -10.63 -6.75 -4.73
C ASN A 77 -10.48 -8.23 -4.38
N PRO A 78 -10.81 -8.62 -3.16
CA PRO A 78 -10.64 -10.02 -2.75
C PRO A 78 -11.44 -10.99 -3.60
N SER A 79 -12.63 -10.62 -4.01
CA SER A 79 -13.47 -11.49 -4.83
C SER A 79 -12.81 -11.74 -6.18
N LEU A 80 -12.33 -10.68 -6.79
CA LEU A 80 -11.70 -10.80 -8.08
C LEU A 80 -10.38 -11.57 -7.95
N ALA A 81 -9.61 -11.30 -6.91
CA ALA A 81 -8.37 -11.98 -6.68
C ALA A 81 -8.59 -13.48 -6.53
N LYS A 82 -9.61 -13.85 -5.79
CA LYS A 82 -9.93 -15.23 -5.58
C LYS A 82 -10.31 -15.90 -6.88
N LYS A 83 -11.08 -15.21 -7.70
CA LYS A 83 -11.50 -15.73 -8.98
C LYS A 83 -10.29 -15.95 -9.88
N LEU A 84 -9.39 -14.99 -9.93
CA LEU A 84 -8.22 -15.12 -10.77
C LEU A 84 -7.30 -16.23 -10.29
N ALA A 85 -7.18 -16.38 -8.99
CA ALA A 85 -6.34 -17.44 -8.44
C ALA A 85 -6.90 -18.80 -8.83
N GLY A 86 -8.22 -18.96 -8.78
CA GLY A 86 -8.84 -20.19 -9.18
C GLY A 86 -8.56 -20.49 -10.63
N ARG A 87 -8.62 -19.48 -11.48
CA ARG A 87 -8.38 -19.70 -12.88
C ARG A 87 -6.93 -20.08 -13.13
N LYS A 88 -6.03 -19.47 -12.39
CA LYS A 88 -4.64 -19.80 -12.54
C LYS A 88 -4.39 -21.23 -12.17
N GLU A 89 -5.00 -21.68 -11.12
CA GLU A 89 -4.82 -23.03 -10.72
C GLU A 89 -5.32 -23.98 -11.73
N ILE A 90 -6.41 -23.65 -12.34
CA ILE A 90 -6.97 -24.50 -13.37
C ILE A 90 -5.97 -24.66 -14.49
N LYS A 91 -5.28 -23.59 -14.81
CA LYS A 91 -4.33 -23.68 -15.86
C LYS A 91 -3.10 -24.40 -15.50
N ALA A 92 -2.78 -24.34 -14.27
CA ALA A 92 -1.59 -25.00 -13.85
C ALA A 92 -1.81 -26.48 -13.91
#